data_2e7be64c7686abe1b7fb3ea8e1510dd2
#
_entry.id   2e7be64c7686abe1b7fb3ea8e1510dd2
#
_cell.length_a   1.000
_cell.length_b   1.000
_cell.length_c   1.000
_cell.angle_alpha   90.00
_cell.angle_beta   90.00
_cell.angle_gamma   90.00
#
_symmetry.space_group_name_H-M   'P 1'
#
loop_
_entity.id
_entity.type
_entity.pdbx_description
1 polymer ?
#
loop_
_entity_poly.entity_id
_entity_poly.type
_entity_poly.pdbx_seq_one_letter_code
_entity_poly.pdbx_strand_id
1 'polypeptide(L)'
;SYGGNYAFYVQAKAQEQHSALAELDRARLDRRREVQSMRQQRERQEKRHAQGTRSGKQANQAKILLDRQKERSEQSMGKLRRQQSDMRQELSQRVREAAAQVADDLHIHLHAAPNPGAAQRLVAELDRVELPLVPEATRSISVLVTGQQRIGLLGPNGCGKSTLLKVLAGRIEPMAGICRVTDRLAYLDQGLDILGARRTVLEQLQAVNHTLGEAELRTRLAQLGLDAPKIAVPSGSLSGGERLKAALACVLYTDTPPHLLLL
;
A
#
# COMPACT_ATOMS: atom_id res chain seq x y z
N SER A 1 20.53 -2.21 -0.45
CA SER A 1 20.79 -0.77 -0.32
C SER A 1 21.15 -0.20 -1.68
N TYR A 2 20.49 0.89 -2.08
CA TYR A 2 20.79 1.58 -3.32
C TYR A 2 21.95 2.58 -3.07
N GLY A 3 23.05 2.46 -3.83
CA GLY A 3 24.14 3.44 -3.81
C GLY A 3 23.79 4.57 -4.77
N GLY A 4 23.83 5.85 -4.32
CA GLY A 4 23.58 7.00 -5.18
C GLY A 4 22.64 8.04 -4.55
N ASN A 5 22.26 9.06 -5.33
CA ASN A 5 21.34 10.10 -4.90
C ASN A 5 19.86 9.65 -5.05
N TYR A 6 18.93 10.45 -4.56
CA TYR A 6 17.49 10.15 -4.60
C TYR A 6 16.96 9.92 -6.02
N ALA A 7 17.48 10.63 -7.02
CA ALA A 7 17.08 10.47 -8.42
C ALA A 7 17.46 9.07 -8.94
N PHE A 8 18.65 8.58 -8.60
CA PHE A 8 19.09 7.22 -8.93
C PHE A 8 18.20 6.16 -8.26
N TYR A 9 17.85 6.36 -6.97
CA TYR A 9 16.92 5.48 -6.26
C TYR A 9 15.55 5.39 -6.94
N VAL A 10 14.96 6.54 -7.31
CA VAL A 10 13.66 6.59 -7.99
C VAL A 10 13.72 5.87 -9.33
N GLN A 11 14.78 6.09 -10.12
CA GLN A 11 14.95 5.43 -11.41
C GLN A 11 15.15 3.91 -11.26
N ALA A 12 15.99 3.47 -10.33
CA ALA A 12 16.23 2.05 -10.07
C ALA A 12 14.93 1.36 -9.61
N LYS A 13 14.18 1.98 -8.72
CA LYS A 13 12.90 1.45 -8.23
C LYS A 13 11.85 1.35 -9.33
N ALA A 14 11.74 2.37 -10.19
CA ALA A 14 10.85 2.34 -11.35
C ALA A 14 11.22 1.21 -12.33
N GLN A 15 12.51 0.95 -12.53
CA GLN A 15 12.98 -0.14 -13.37
C GLN A 15 12.69 -1.51 -12.75
N GLU A 16 12.88 -1.67 -11.44
CA GLU A 16 12.50 -2.91 -10.72
C GLU A 16 11.00 -3.20 -10.84
N GLN A 17 10.16 -2.20 -10.65
CA GLN A 17 8.71 -2.34 -10.81
C GLN A 17 8.32 -2.72 -12.23
N HIS A 18 8.90 -2.06 -13.22
CA HIS A 18 8.65 -2.37 -14.64
C HIS A 18 9.05 -3.81 -14.97
N SER A 19 10.19 -4.29 -14.46
CA SER A 19 10.64 -5.67 -14.67
C SER A 19 9.73 -6.68 -13.97
N ALA A 20 9.29 -6.41 -12.73
CA ALA A 20 8.36 -7.27 -11.99
C ALA A 20 6.98 -7.35 -12.66
N LEU A 21 6.45 -6.23 -13.16
CA LEU A 21 5.21 -6.22 -13.95
C LEU A 21 5.33 -7.03 -15.23
N ALA A 22 6.44 -6.87 -15.96
CA ALA A 22 6.69 -7.63 -17.18
C ALA A 22 6.81 -9.14 -16.92
N GLU A 23 7.40 -9.53 -15.79
CA GLU A 23 7.50 -10.93 -15.36
C GLU A 23 6.12 -11.51 -14.99
N LEU A 24 5.31 -10.76 -14.27
CA LEU A 24 3.94 -11.14 -13.94
C LEU A 24 3.08 -11.34 -15.20
N ASP A 25 3.20 -10.44 -16.17
CA ASP A 25 2.45 -10.54 -17.43
C ASP A 25 2.90 -11.73 -18.27
N ARG A 26 4.21 -12.04 -18.30
CA ARG A 26 4.74 -13.27 -18.92
C ARG A 26 4.17 -14.52 -18.25
N ALA A 27 4.24 -14.59 -16.91
CA ALA A 27 3.72 -15.74 -16.17
C ALA A 27 2.21 -15.94 -16.39
N ARG A 28 1.42 -14.86 -16.47
CA ARG A 28 -0.01 -14.89 -16.82
C ARG A 28 -0.25 -15.40 -18.24
N LEU A 29 0.54 -14.93 -19.19
CA LEU A 29 0.44 -15.33 -20.60
C LEU A 29 0.77 -16.81 -20.77
N ASP A 30 1.86 -17.28 -20.16
CA ASP A 30 2.27 -18.69 -20.19
C ASP A 30 1.20 -19.60 -19.58
N ARG A 31 0.63 -19.20 -18.44
CA ARG A 31 -0.50 -19.94 -17.84
C ARG A 31 -1.70 -20.01 -18.79
N ARG A 32 -2.05 -18.91 -19.46
CA ARG A 32 -3.17 -18.89 -20.42
C ARG A 32 -2.91 -19.81 -21.60
N ARG A 33 -1.72 -19.75 -22.20
CA ARG A 33 -1.30 -20.59 -23.33
C ARG A 33 -1.37 -22.07 -23.00
N GLU A 34 -0.81 -22.42 -21.83
CA GLU A 34 -0.76 -23.83 -21.40
C GLU A 34 -2.14 -24.38 -21.05
N VAL A 35 -2.99 -23.61 -20.37
CA VAL A 35 -4.39 -24.01 -20.12
C VAL A 35 -5.15 -24.21 -21.42
N GLN A 36 -4.92 -23.37 -22.43
CA GLN A 36 -5.55 -23.53 -23.74
C GLN A 36 -5.03 -24.77 -24.47
N SER A 37 -3.73 -25.04 -24.42
CA SER A 37 -3.09 -26.24 -24.97
C SER A 37 -3.68 -27.52 -24.32
N MET A 38 -3.75 -27.55 -22.98
CA MET A 38 -4.35 -28.65 -22.23
C MET A 38 -5.81 -28.91 -22.64
N ARG A 39 -6.59 -27.83 -22.83
CA ARG A 39 -7.97 -27.94 -23.28
C ARG A 39 -8.07 -28.57 -24.67
N GLN A 40 -7.26 -28.11 -25.62
CA GLN A 40 -7.21 -28.67 -26.97
C GLN A 40 -6.78 -30.15 -26.98
N GLN A 41 -5.77 -30.50 -26.16
CA GLN A 41 -5.34 -31.90 -26.02
C GLN A 41 -6.46 -32.78 -25.48
N ARG A 42 -7.17 -32.30 -24.46
CA ARG A 42 -8.31 -32.99 -23.89
C ARG A 42 -9.45 -33.22 -24.90
N GLU A 43 -9.81 -32.19 -25.66
CA GLU A 43 -10.83 -32.27 -26.70
C GLU A 43 -10.43 -33.28 -27.81
N ARG A 44 -9.16 -33.25 -28.23
CA ARG A 44 -8.65 -34.24 -29.20
C ARG A 44 -8.70 -35.67 -28.67
N GLN A 45 -8.38 -35.85 -27.41
CA GLN A 45 -8.37 -37.14 -26.78
C GLN A 45 -9.80 -37.68 -26.56
N GLU A 46 -10.74 -36.84 -26.19
CA GLU A 46 -12.16 -37.19 -26.07
C GLU A 46 -12.74 -37.61 -27.44
N LYS A 47 -12.39 -36.88 -28.51
CA LYS A 47 -12.77 -37.26 -29.88
C LYS A 47 -12.20 -38.63 -30.29
N ARG A 48 -10.90 -38.89 -30.03
CA ARG A 48 -10.26 -40.18 -30.31
C ARG A 48 -10.90 -41.33 -29.53
N HIS A 49 -11.18 -41.08 -28.23
CA HIS A 49 -11.85 -42.09 -27.38
C HIS A 49 -13.25 -42.40 -27.89
N ALA A 50 -14.02 -41.38 -28.27
CA ALA A 50 -15.37 -41.56 -28.85
C ALA A 50 -15.34 -42.36 -30.17
N GLN A 51 -14.36 -42.08 -31.06
CA GLN A 51 -14.16 -42.83 -32.30
C GLN A 51 -13.75 -44.27 -32.01
N GLY A 52 -12.78 -44.49 -31.09
CA GLY A 52 -12.33 -45.85 -30.72
C GLY A 52 -13.46 -46.69 -30.12
N THR A 53 -14.34 -46.09 -29.32
CA THR A 53 -15.51 -46.77 -28.73
C THR A 53 -16.55 -47.18 -29.79
N ARG A 54 -16.75 -46.31 -30.82
CA ARG A 54 -17.65 -46.61 -31.95
C ARG A 54 -17.07 -47.72 -32.81
N SER A 55 -15.79 -47.67 -33.18
CA SER A 55 -15.14 -48.70 -33.99
C SER A 55 -15.05 -50.05 -33.25
N GLY A 56 -14.79 -50.04 -31.95
CA GLY A 56 -14.75 -51.25 -31.14
C GLY A 56 -16.11 -51.98 -31.00
N LYS A 57 -17.23 -51.24 -31.05
CA LYS A 57 -18.58 -51.81 -31.08
C LYS A 57 -18.93 -52.46 -32.43
N GLN A 58 -18.31 -52.04 -33.51
CA GLN A 58 -18.53 -52.57 -34.87
C GLN A 58 -17.59 -53.72 -35.20
N ALA A 59 -16.44 -53.80 -34.55
CA ALA A 59 -15.48 -54.88 -34.75
C ALA A 59 -15.82 -56.10 -33.86
N ASN A 60 -15.96 -57.27 -34.47
CA ASN A 60 -16.22 -58.53 -33.77
C ASN A 60 -14.93 -59.03 -33.06
N GLN A 61 -14.44 -58.25 -32.08
CA GLN A 61 -13.19 -58.57 -31.33
C GLN A 61 -13.50 -59.22 -30.00
N ALA A 62 -12.59 -60.09 -29.57
CA ALA A 62 -12.73 -60.80 -28.29
C ALA A 62 -12.82 -59.79 -27.12
N LYS A 63 -13.82 -59.92 -26.25
CA LYS A 63 -14.11 -59.03 -25.11
C LYS A 63 -12.87 -58.71 -24.23
N ILE A 64 -12.01 -59.74 -24.03
CA ILE A 64 -10.76 -59.61 -23.24
C ILE A 64 -9.78 -58.60 -23.85
N LEU A 65 -9.69 -58.49 -25.17
CA LEU A 65 -8.81 -57.54 -25.84
C LEU A 65 -9.35 -56.10 -25.70
N LEU A 66 -10.64 -55.93 -25.79
CA LEU A 66 -11.32 -54.64 -25.57
C LEU A 66 -11.17 -54.16 -24.13
N ASP A 67 -11.32 -55.05 -23.16
CA ASP A 67 -11.16 -54.72 -21.74
C ASP A 67 -9.71 -54.29 -21.42
N ARG A 68 -8.69 -55.00 -21.90
CA ARG A 68 -7.27 -54.60 -21.76
C ARG A 68 -6.95 -53.26 -22.44
N GLN A 69 -7.54 -52.98 -23.61
CA GLN A 69 -7.35 -51.73 -24.31
C GLN A 69 -8.01 -50.55 -23.55
N LYS A 70 -9.17 -50.79 -22.97
CA LYS A 70 -9.87 -49.83 -22.11
C LYS A 70 -9.05 -49.52 -20.85
N GLU A 71 -8.55 -50.54 -20.16
CA GLU A 71 -7.73 -50.37 -18.97
C GLU A 71 -6.45 -49.55 -19.23
N ARG A 72 -5.72 -49.85 -20.34
CA ARG A 72 -4.56 -49.09 -20.76
C ARG A 72 -4.93 -47.61 -21.07
N SER A 73 -6.07 -47.39 -21.70
CA SER A 73 -6.57 -46.05 -22.01
C SER A 73 -6.89 -45.27 -20.74
N GLU A 74 -7.54 -45.90 -19.76
CA GLU A 74 -7.89 -45.31 -18.47
C GLU A 74 -6.62 -44.95 -17.65
N GLN A 75 -5.63 -45.87 -17.62
CA GLN A 75 -4.36 -45.63 -16.95
C GLN A 75 -3.59 -44.45 -17.61
N SER A 76 -3.55 -44.39 -18.94
CA SER A 76 -2.89 -43.28 -19.66
C SER A 76 -3.61 -41.96 -19.43
N MET A 77 -4.94 -41.94 -19.41
CA MET A 77 -5.75 -40.78 -19.06
C MET A 77 -5.53 -40.30 -17.61
N GLY A 78 -5.42 -41.27 -16.68
CA GLY A 78 -5.10 -40.97 -15.29
C GLY A 78 -3.75 -40.30 -15.10
N LYS A 79 -2.71 -40.80 -15.79
CA LYS A 79 -1.38 -40.15 -15.80
C LYS A 79 -1.40 -38.73 -16.39
N LEU A 80 -2.07 -38.55 -17.52
CA LEU A 80 -2.19 -37.27 -18.17
C LEU A 80 -2.93 -36.24 -17.30
N ARG A 81 -4.03 -36.65 -16.64
CA ARG A 81 -4.78 -35.79 -15.70
C ARG A 81 -3.91 -35.34 -14.54
N ARG A 82 -3.10 -36.23 -13.96
CA ARG A 82 -2.15 -35.85 -12.89
C ARG A 82 -1.12 -34.86 -13.39
N GLN A 83 -0.47 -35.13 -14.51
CA GLN A 83 0.51 -34.20 -15.11
C GLN A 83 -0.09 -32.82 -15.40
N GLN A 84 -1.32 -32.76 -15.93
CA GLN A 84 -2.02 -31.50 -16.17
C GLN A 84 -2.39 -30.77 -14.87
N SER A 85 -2.74 -31.50 -13.81
CA SER A 85 -3.00 -30.94 -12.50
C SER A 85 -1.75 -30.31 -11.89
N ASP A 86 -0.63 -31.05 -11.92
CA ASP A 86 0.64 -30.63 -11.37
C ASP A 86 1.17 -29.38 -12.10
N MET A 87 1.12 -29.39 -13.43
CA MET A 87 1.50 -28.24 -14.25
C MET A 87 0.62 -27.02 -13.97
N ARG A 88 -0.69 -27.19 -13.78
CA ARG A 88 -1.60 -26.10 -13.41
C ARG A 88 -1.25 -25.50 -12.03
N GLN A 89 -0.89 -26.35 -11.08
CA GLN A 89 -0.48 -25.90 -9.76
C GLN A 89 0.83 -25.12 -9.85
N GLU A 90 1.82 -25.62 -10.57
CA GLU A 90 3.12 -24.96 -10.79
C GLU A 90 2.95 -23.60 -11.45
N LEU A 91 2.20 -23.50 -12.54
CA LEU A 91 1.94 -22.23 -13.22
C LEU A 91 1.17 -21.23 -12.34
N SER A 92 0.24 -21.73 -11.52
CA SER A 92 -0.50 -20.89 -10.58
C SER A 92 0.39 -20.40 -9.44
N GLN A 93 1.37 -21.20 -9.04
CA GLN A 93 2.38 -20.82 -8.06
C GLN A 93 3.31 -19.74 -8.62
N ARG A 94 3.84 -19.91 -9.85
CA ARG A 94 4.66 -18.90 -10.52
C ARG A 94 3.96 -17.54 -10.65
N VAL A 95 2.67 -17.55 -11.00
CA VAL A 95 1.87 -16.31 -11.06
C VAL A 95 1.75 -15.66 -9.68
N ARG A 96 1.57 -16.43 -8.60
CA ARG A 96 1.52 -15.90 -7.24
C ARG A 96 2.86 -15.31 -6.79
N GLU A 97 3.96 -15.99 -7.10
CA GLU A 97 5.31 -15.53 -6.78
C GLU A 97 5.65 -14.24 -7.53
N ALA A 98 5.37 -14.18 -8.84
CA ALA A 98 5.56 -12.97 -9.62
C ALA A 98 4.65 -11.82 -9.15
N ALA A 99 3.41 -12.11 -8.75
CA ALA A 99 2.51 -11.10 -8.18
C ALA A 99 3.01 -10.56 -6.83
N ALA A 100 3.65 -11.40 -6.02
CA ALA A 100 4.22 -10.98 -4.74
C ALA A 100 5.47 -10.08 -4.91
N GLN A 101 6.14 -10.16 -6.05
CA GLN A 101 7.30 -9.30 -6.37
C GLN A 101 6.87 -7.93 -6.91
N VAL A 102 5.66 -7.81 -7.46
CA VAL A 102 5.11 -6.51 -7.84
C VAL A 102 4.82 -5.76 -6.55
N ALA A 103 5.74 -4.86 -6.16
CA ALA A 103 5.46 -3.93 -5.08
C ALA A 103 4.20 -3.15 -5.45
N ASP A 104 3.16 -3.28 -4.65
CA ASP A 104 2.01 -2.41 -4.77
C ASP A 104 2.51 -0.97 -4.63
N ASP A 105 2.48 -0.22 -5.72
CA ASP A 105 2.57 1.22 -5.66
C ASP A 105 1.27 1.67 -4.98
N LEU A 106 1.33 1.70 -3.67
CA LEU A 106 0.23 2.18 -2.85
C LEU A 106 0.03 3.65 -3.20
N HIS A 107 -0.86 3.90 -4.15
CA HIS A 107 -1.40 5.23 -4.34
C HIS A 107 -2.12 5.60 -3.04
N ILE A 108 -1.42 6.37 -2.20
CA ILE A 108 -1.98 6.87 -0.95
C ILE A 108 -3.05 7.90 -1.33
N HIS A 109 -4.31 7.53 -1.20
CA HIS A 109 -5.42 8.45 -1.36
C HIS A 109 -5.77 9.05 0.00
N LEU A 110 -5.36 10.31 0.19
CA LEU A 110 -5.77 11.11 1.35
C LEU A 110 -7.08 11.83 1.01
N HIS A 111 -8.14 11.43 1.66
CA HIS A 111 -9.42 12.14 1.57
C HIS A 111 -9.47 13.26 2.62
N ALA A 112 -9.14 14.48 2.21
CA ALA A 112 -9.41 15.66 3.01
C ALA A 112 -10.79 16.21 2.59
N ALA A 113 -11.68 16.44 3.55
CA ALA A 113 -12.95 17.11 3.26
C ALA A 113 -12.68 18.54 2.77
N PRO A 114 -13.31 18.97 1.66
CA PRO A 114 -13.20 20.35 1.20
C PRO A 114 -13.75 21.30 2.26
N ASN A 115 -12.94 22.28 2.66
CA ASN A 115 -13.35 23.30 3.63
C ASN A 115 -13.50 24.65 2.88
N PRO A 116 -14.72 25.06 2.51
CA PRO A 116 -14.95 26.33 1.87
C PRO A 116 -14.52 27.49 2.81
N GLY A 117 -13.76 28.46 2.29
CA GLY A 117 -13.19 29.55 3.06
C GLY A 117 -11.85 29.25 3.75
N ALA A 118 -11.31 28.04 3.60
CA ALA A 118 -10.02 27.70 4.19
C ALA A 118 -8.86 28.55 3.63
N ALA A 119 -8.91 28.95 2.35
CA ALA A 119 -7.84 29.72 1.70
C ALA A 119 -7.55 31.08 2.35
N GLN A 120 -8.58 31.75 2.86
CA GLN A 120 -8.47 33.09 3.46
C GLN A 120 -8.23 33.05 4.99
N ARG A 121 -8.29 31.85 5.60
CA ARG A 121 -8.12 31.72 7.04
C ARG A 121 -6.66 31.88 7.41
N LEU A 122 -6.35 32.83 8.29
CA LEU A 122 -5.04 32.92 8.92
C LEU A 122 -4.87 31.73 9.89
N VAL A 123 -3.83 30.92 9.67
CA VAL A 123 -3.56 29.71 10.46
C VAL A 123 -2.32 29.86 11.34
N ALA A 124 -1.36 30.69 10.94
CA ALA A 124 -0.25 31.09 11.81
C ALA A 124 0.25 32.49 11.45
N GLU A 125 0.62 33.26 12.47
CA GLU A 125 1.22 34.57 12.39
C GLU A 125 2.44 34.58 13.30
N LEU A 126 3.61 34.83 12.71
CA LEU A 126 4.85 35.06 13.41
C LEU A 126 5.30 36.49 13.10
N ASP A 127 5.41 37.34 14.10
CA ASP A 127 5.96 38.70 13.99
C ASP A 127 7.22 38.82 14.83
N ARG A 128 8.35 38.90 14.16
CA ARG A 128 9.69 39.02 14.78
C ARG A 128 9.94 37.96 15.87
N VAL A 129 9.48 36.75 15.59
CA VAL A 129 9.64 35.62 16.53
C VAL A 129 11.10 35.21 16.58
N GLU A 130 11.69 35.24 17.76
CA GLU A 130 13.07 34.80 18.00
C GLU A 130 13.06 33.36 18.52
N LEU A 131 13.71 32.49 17.74
CA LEU A 131 13.81 31.06 18.08
C LEU A 131 14.93 30.81 19.10
N PRO A 132 14.69 30.00 20.17
CA PRO A 132 15.74 29.60 21.10
C PRO A 132 16.70 28.60 20.46
N LEU A 133 17.95 28.58 20.93
CA LEU A 133 18.97 27.59 20.54
C LEU A 133 19.27 27.53 19.03
N VAL A 134 19.13 28.66 18.35
CA VAL A 134 19.33 28.79 16.91
C VAL A 134 20.38 29.88 16.62
N PRO A 135 21.24 29.69 15.59
CA PRO A 135 22.20 30.72 15.20
C PRO A 135 21.55 32.09 14.94
N GLU A 136 22.23 33.17 15.29
CA GLU A 136 21.70 34.54 15.20
C GLU A 136 21.17 34.89 13.80
N ALA A 137 21.87 34.42 12.75
CA ALA A 137 21.52 34.69 11.34
C ALA A 137 20.14 34.13 10.94
N THR A 138 19.63 33.11 11.64
CA THR A 138 18.35 32.44 11.34
C THR A 138 17.37 32.52 12.51
N ARG A 139 17.67 33.28 13.54
CA ARG A 139 16.92 33.33 14.81
C ARG A 139 15.60 34.05 14.65
N SER A 140 15.54 35.17 13.94
CA SER A 140 14.35 36.01 13.82
C SER A 140 13.53 35.67 12.58
N ILE A 141 12.23 35.40 12.76
CA ILE A 141 11.32 35.01 11.69
C ILE A 141 10.05 35.85 11.77
N SER A 142 9.62 36.37 10.60
CA SER A 142 8.30 36.99 10.43
C SER A 142 7.64 36.34 9.22
N VAL A 143 6.48 35.70 9.42
CA VAL A 143 5.72 35.03 8.38
C VAL A 143 4.24 34.96 8.70
N LEU A 144 3.40 35.12 7.68
CA LEU A 144 1.96 34.86 7.73
C LEU A 144 1.65 33.62 6.93
N VAL A 145 0.93 32.70 7.56
CA VAL A 145 0.50 31.45 6.93
C VAL A 145 -1.02 31.44 6.85
N THR A 146 -1.54 31.34 5.62
CA THR A 146 -2.97 31.21 5.37
C THR A 146 -3.33 29.77 5.02
N GLY A 147 -4.60 29.42 5.12
CA GLY A 147 -5.07 28.07 4.79
C GLY A 147 -4.78 27.67 3.35
N GLN A 148 -4.73 26.35 3.11
CA GLN A 148 -4.42 25.73 1.81
C GLN A 148 -2.98 25.94 1.29
N GLN A 149 -2.13 26.65 2.01
CA GLN A 149 -0.72 26.76 1.64
C GLN A 149 0.04 25.48 2.01
N ARG A 150 1.03 25.14 1.17
CA ARG A 150 2.01 24.08 1.43
C ARG A 150 3.37 24.72 1.52
N ILE A 151 3.98 24.71 2.70
CA ILE A 151 5.25 25.39 2.97
C ILE A 151 6.32 24.35 3.27
N GLY A 152 7.41 24.37 2.50
CA GLY A 152 8.59 23.53 2.75
C GLY A 152 9.64 24.31 3.53
N LEU A 153 10.13 23.77 4.65
CA LEU A 153 11.24 24.32 5.42
C LEU A 153 12.55 23.69 4.94
N LEU A 154 13.38 24.47 4.26
CA LEU A 154 14.67 24.05 3.71
C LEU A 154 15.82 24.73 4.44
N GLY A 155 16.92 24.01 4.63
CA GLY A 155 18.13 24.52 5.24
C GLY A 155 19.02 23.43 5.83
N PRO A 156 20.27 23.74 6.19
CA PRO A 156 21.21 22.80 6.78
C PRO A 156 20.73 22.27 8.14
N ASN A 157 21.38 21.21 8.61
CA ASN A 157 21.10 20.69 9.95
C ASN A 157 21.51 21.74 11.01
N GLY A 158 20.69 21.89 12.05
CA GLY A 158 20.93 22.87 13.12
C GLY A 158 20.43 24.30 12.83
N CYS A 159 19.91 24.62 11.62
CA CYS A 159 19.43 25.98 11.32
C CYS A 159 18.10 26.36 11.98
N GLY A 160 17.48 25.48 12.77
CA GLY A 160 16.28 25.79 13.56
C GLY A 160 14.95 25.28 13.00
N LYS A 161 14.92 24.45 11.93
CA LYS A 161 13.67 23.91 11.36
C LYS A 161 12.77 23.23 12.40
N SER A 162 13.31 22.28 13.14
CA SER A 162 12.56 21.56 14.18
C SER A 162 12.21 22.46 15.36
N THR A 163 13.02 23.46 15.68
CA THR A 163 12.74 24.45 16.72
C THR A 163 11.55 25.32 16.32
N LEU A 164 11.51 25.77 15.07
CA LEU A 164 10.37 26.53 14.52
C LEU A 164 9.07 25.69 14.59
N LEU A 165 9.12 24.43 14.15
CA LEU A 165 7.94 23.55 14.22
C LEU A 165 7.47 23.35 15.67
N LYS A 166 8.39 23.22 16.64
CA LYS A 166 8.05 23.09 18.06
C LYS A 166 7.48 24.38 18.64
N VAL A 167 7.98 25.57 18.20
CA VAL A 167 7.41 26.87 18.59
C VAL A 167 5.99 27.02 18.04
N LEU A 168 5.78 26.72 16.75
CA LEU A 168 4.44 26.71 16.13
C LEU A 168 3.49 25.72 16.81
N ALA A 169 4.01 24.57 17.27
CA ALA A 169 3.25 23.58 18.01
C ALA A 169 3.01 23.94 19.50
N GLY A 170 3.49 25.09 19.95
CA GLY A 170 3.38 25.50 21.36
C GLY A 170 4.17 24.64 22.33
N ARG A 171 5.13 23.82 21.86
CA ARG A 171 5.97 22.95 22.71
C ARG A 171 7.20 23.69 23.28
N ILE A 172 7.60 24.78 22.66
CA ILE A 172 8.69 25.64 23.08
C ILE A 172 8.23 27.08 22.95
N GLU A 173 8.49 27.89 23.97
CA GLU A 173 8.21 29.33 23.91
C GLU A 173 9.28 30.07 23.08
N PRO A 174 8.90 31.05 22.24
CA PRO A 174 9.86 31.90 21.57
C PRO A 174 10.59 32.82 22.59
N MET A 175 11.80 33.23 22.28
CA MET A 175 12.57 34.15 23.12
C MET A 175 12.03 35.59 23.08
N ALA A 176 11.48 36.00 21.93
CA ALA A 176 10.86 37.28 21.70
C ALA A 176 9.89 37.23 20.51
N GLY A 177 9.14 38.29 20.28
CA GLY A 177 8.18 38.41 19.19
C GLY A 177 6.80 37.84 19.54
N ILE A 178 5.92 37.85 18.55
CA ILE A 178 4.54 37.37 18.68
C ILE A 178 4.34 36.16 17.82
N CYS A 179 3.92 35.03 18.41
CA CYS A 179 3.54 33.80 17.69
C CYS A 179 2.08 33.49 18.00
N ARG A 180 1.23 33.61 16.99
CA ARG A 180 -0.19 33.24 17.05
C ARG A 180 -0.43 32.08 16.09
N VAL A 181 -1.02 31.03 16.58
CA VAL A 181 -1.32 29.82 15.77
C VAL A 181 -2.76 29.40 16.07
N THR A 182 -3.42 28.85 15.06
CA THR A 182 -4.76 28.29 15.22
C THR A 182 -4.80 27.23 16.30
N ASP A 183 -5.88 27.16 17.05
CA ASP A 183 -6.17 26.12 18.04
C ASP A 183 -6.33 24.72 17.42
N ARG A 184 -6.71 24.69 16.15
CA ARG A 184 -6.83 23.43 15.36
C ARG A 184 -5.50 23.12 14.66
N LEU A 185 -4.52 22.75 15.44
CA LEU A 185 -3.18 22.36 15.01
C LEU A 185 -2.96 20.86 15.25
N ALA A 186 -2.29 20.18 14.33
CA ALA A 186 -1.69 18.88 14.55
C ALA A 186 -0.19 18.93 14.25
N TYR A 187 0.60 18.34 15.13
CA TYR A 187 2.04 18.21 14.96
C TYR A 187 2.44 16.73 15.01
N LEU A 188 2.95 16.24 13.89
CA LEU A 188 3.52 14.90 13.79
C LEU A 188 5.04 15.02 13.88
N ASP A 189 5.58 14.73 15.03
CA ASP A 189 7.02 14.65 15.24
C ASP A 189 7.61 13.32 14.74
N GLN A 190 8.93 13.22 14.75
CA GLN A 190 9.62 12.00 14.33
C GLN A 190 9.30 10.78 15.22
N GLY A 191 8.95 10.99 16.47
CA GLY A 191 8.54 9.93 17.41
C GLY A 191 7.15 9.39 17.13
N LEU A 192 6.30 10.18 16.47
CA LEU A 192 4.88 9.89 16.26
C LEU A 192 4.16 9.60 17.57
N ASP A 193 4.43 10.42 18.60
CA ASP A 193 3.90 10.24 19.96
C ASP A 193 2.37 10.32 20.06
N ILE A 194 1.72 10.79 18.99
CA ILE A 194 0.26 10.78 18.86
C ILE A 194 -0.32 9.35 18.82
N LEU A 195 0.50 8.36 18.45
CA LEU A 195 0.08 6.96 18.40
C LEU A 195 0.46 6.25 19.69
N GLY A 196 -0.55 5.74 20.39
CA GLY A 196 -0.36 4.86 21.54
C GLY A 196 0.17 3.50 21.12
N ALA A 197 1.44 3.19 21.42
CA ALA A 197 2.13 1.99 20.93
C ALA A 197 1.40 0.66 21.25
N ARG A 198 0.59 0.61 22.31
CA ARG A 198 -0.13 -0.61 22.76
C ARG A 198 -1.52 -0.78 22.15
N ARG A 199 -2.07 0.26 21.54
CA ARG A 199 -3.41 0.24 20.92
C ARG A 199 -3.29 -0.04 19.44
N THR A 200 -4.31 -0.67 18.87
CA THR A 200 -4.40 -0.87 17.41
C THR A 200 -4.70 0.45 16.70
N VAL A 201 -4.39 0.54 15.41
CA VAL A 201 -4.68 1.73 14.61
C VAL A 201 -6.19 1.99 14.56
N LEU A 202 -6.98 0.92 14.42
CA LEU A 202 -8.42 1.03 14.34
C LEU A 202 -9.03 1.60 15.63
N GLU A 203 -8.62 1.08 16.80
CA GLU A 203 -9.07 1.60 18.11
C GLU A 203 -8.71 3.08 18.32
N GLN A 204 -7.53 3.48 17.85
CA GLN A 204 -7.10 4.87 17.96
C GLN A 204 -7.89 5.79 17.03
N LEU A 205 -8.16 5.32 15.81
CA LEU A 205 -8.97 6.09 14.87
C LEU A 205 -10.44 6.19 15.32
N GLN A 206 -11.01 5.13 15.89
CA GLN A 206 -12.35 5.15 16.48
C GLN A 206 -12.47 6.11 17.67
N ALA A 207 -11.38 6.28 18.42
CA ALA A 207 -11.35 7.22 19.54
C ALA A 207 -11.37 8.70 19.12
N VAL A 208 -11.00 9.02 17.88
CA VAL A 208 -10.96 10.41 17.36
C VAL A 208 -11.98 10.66 16.26
N ASN A 209 -12.67 9.62 15.81
CA ASN A 209 -13.75 9.72 14.85
C ASN A 209 -14.97 8.94 15.33
N HIS A 210 -16.05 9.66 15.62
CA HIS A 210 -17.32 9.10 16.11
C HIS A 210 -18.43 9.17 15.04
N THR A 211 -18.15 9.82 13.90
CA THR A 211 -19.12 10.05 12.83
C THR A 211 -19.15 8.93 11.80
N LEU A 212 -18.01 8.27 11.56
CA LEU A 212 -17.88 7.21 10.58
C LEU A 212 -18.01 5.82 11.22
N GLY A 213 -18.74 4.94 10.53
CA GLY A 213 -18.81 3.54 10.93
C GLY A 213 -17.47 2.80 10.72
N GLU A 214 -17.27 1.70 11.45
CA GLU A 214 -16.05 0.91 11.41
C GLU A 214 -15.68 0.45 9.98
N ALA A 215 -16.66 0.04 9.17
CA ALA A 215 -16.43 -0.41 7.80
C ALA A 215 -15.80 0.70 6.92
N GLU A 216 -16.27 1.94 7.07
CA GLU A 216 -15.74 3.11 6.37
C GLU A 216 -14.31 3.44 6.87
N LEU A 217 -14.07 3.40 8.18
CA LEU A 217 -12.74 3.62 8.74
C LEU A 217 -11.73 2.59 8.23
N ARG A 218 -12.12 1.31 8.17
CA ARG A 218 -11.29 0.24 7.58
C ARG A 218 -10.99 0.49 6.10
N THR A 219 -11.98 0.95 5.34
CA THR A 219 -11.80 1.29 3.92
C THR A 219 -10.80 2.43 3.75
N ARG A 220 -10.90 3.49 4.54
CA ARG A 220 -9.95 4.61 4.51
C ARG A 220 -8.54 4.21 4.92
N LEU A 221 -8.39 3.34 5.91
CA LEU A 221 -7.09 2.80 6.30
C LEU A 221 -6.49 1.94 5.19
N ALA A 222 -7.30 1.10 4.52
CA ALA A 222 -6.85 0.31 3.38
C ALA A 222 -6.36 1.18 2.22
N GLN A 223 -7.02 2.32 1.95
CA GLN A 223 -6.59 3.30 0.94
C GLN A 223 -5.24 3.97 1.27
N LEU A 224 -4.85 4.01 2.54
CA LEU A 224 -3.52 4.41 2.99
C LEU A 224 -2.49 3.26 2.94
N GLY A 225 -2.93 2.05 2.52
CA GLY A 225 -2.10 0.86 2.50
C GLY A 225 -1.89 0.23 3.88
N LEU A 226 -2.86 0.43 4.78
CA LEU A 226 -2.96 -0.28 6.05
C LEU A 226 -4.08 -1.32 5.91
N ASP A 227 -3.71 -2.51 5.47
CA ASP A 227 -4.62 -3.64 5.28
C ASP A 227 -5.10 -4.24 6.61
N ALA A 228 -6.07 -5.16 6.53
CA ALA A 228 -6.70 -5.74 7.70
C ALA A 228 -5.74 -6.34 8.75
N PRO A 229 -4.67 -7.08 8.39
CA PRO A 229 -3.68 -7.55 9.36
C PRO A 229 -2.96 -6.42 10.08
N LYS A 230 -2.62 -5.33 9.40
CA LYS A 230 -1.86 -4.19 9.96
C LYS A 230 -2.69 -3.34 10.92
N ILE A 231 -3.97 -3.17 10.64
CA ILE A 231 -4.86 -2.38 11.51
C ILE A 231 -5.28 -3.11 12.77
N ALA A 232 -5.11 -4.44 12.82
CA ALA A 232 -5.49 -5.29 13.96
C ALA A 232 -4.36 -5.52 14.97
N VAL A 233 -3.12 -5.11 14.66
CA VAL A 233 -1.97 -5.24 15.56
C VAL A 233 -1.69 -3.93 16.29
N PRO A 234 -1.03 -3.97 17.46
CA PRO A 234 -0.59 -2.77 18.18
C PRO A 234 0.29 -1.87 17.29
N SER A 235 0.05 -0.56 17.32
CA SER A 235 0.77 0.41 16.47
C SER A 235 2.28 0.38 16.66
N GLY A 236 2.77 -0.06 17.83
CA GLY A 236 4.19 -0.21 18.11
C GLY A 236 4.88 -1.31 17.29
N SER A 237 4.13 -2.28 16.74
CA SER A 237 4.66 -3.36 15.91
C SER A 237 4.72 -3.02 14.40
N LEU A 238 4.16 -1.88 14.01
CA LEU A 238 4.17 -1.39 12.65
C LEU A 238 5.56 -0.85 12.26
N SER A 239 5.90 -0.96 10.97
CA SER A 239 7.08 -0.28 10.41
C SER A 239 6.96 1.24 10.55
N GLY A 240 8.07 1.98 10.47
CA GLY A 240 8.08 3.43 10.58
C GLY A 240 7.16 4.13 9.56
N GLY A 241 7.13 3.62 8.30
CA GLY A 241 6.25 4.14 7.26
C GLY A 241 4.76 3.83 7.53
N GLU A 242 4.43 2.66 8.05
CA GLU A 242 3.07 2.29 8.45
C GLU A 242 2.60 3.10 9.66
N ARG A 243 3.48 3.33 10.64
CA ARG A 243 3.20 4.22 11.77
C ARG A 243 2.91 5.64 11.32
N LEU A 244 3.68 6.18 10.37
CA LEU A 244 3.43 7.52 9.81
C LEU A 244 2.06 7.58 9.12
N LYS A 245 1.69 6.58 8.33
CA LYS A 245 0.38 6.49 7.69
C LYS A 245 -0.75 6.40 8.72
N ALA A 246 -0.56 5.62 9.78
CA ALA A 246 -1.52 5.51 10.88
C ALA A 246 -1.69 6.83 11.62
N ALA A 247 -0.60 7.55 11.91
CA ALA A 247 -0.63 8.87 12.54
C ALA A 247 -1.35 9.89 11.66
N LEU A 248 -1.06 9.91 10.36
CA LEU A 248 -1.76 10.76 9.39
C LEU A 248 -3.26 10.44 9.35
N ALA A 249 -3.65 9.16 9.38
CA ALA A 249 -5.05 8.76 9.43
C ALA A 249 -5.75 9.32 10.68
N CYS A 250 -5.14 9.16 11.85
CA CYS A 250 -5.70 9.65 13.12
C CYS A 250 -5.84 11.17 13.15
N VAL A 251 -4.97 11.90 12.45
CA VAL A 251 -5.03 13.36 12.37
C VAL A 251 -6.04 13.84 11.34
N LEU A 252 -6.07 13.23 10.15
CA LEU A 252 -6.88 13.73 9.03
C LEU A 252 -8.33 13.24 9.06
N TYR A 253 -8.57 12.05 9.65
CA TYR A 253 -9.91 11.45 9.72
C TYR A 253 -10.57 11.64 11.09
N THR A 254 -10.13 12.60 11.87
CA THR A 254 -10.83 13.02 13.10
C THR A 254 -12.13 13.77 12.77
N ASP A 255 -13.07 13.82 13.71
CA ASP A 255 -14.32 14.59 13.54
C ASP A 255 -14.06 16.09 13.34
N THR A 256 -12.95 16.60 13.86
CA THR A 256 -12.52 17.99 13.71
C THR A 256 -11.12 18.09 13.11
N PRO A 257 -11.00 17.99 11.77
CA PRO A 257 -9.70 18.04 11.11
C PRO A 257 -8.91 19.32 11.42
N PRO A 258 -7.57 19.24 11.54
CA PRO A 258 -6.75 20.40 11.83
C PRO A 258 -6.77 21.41 10.67
N HIS A 259 -6.61 22.69 11.00
CA HIS A 259 -6.41 23.75 10.03
C HIS A 259 -4.93 23.90 9.63
N LEU A 260 -4.02 23.49 10.50
CA LEU A 260 -2.58 23.48 10.28
C LEU A 260 -2.02 22.11 10.65
N LEU A 261 -1.30 21.51 9.72
CA LEU A 261 -0.57 20.26 9.93
C LEU A 261 0.93 20.53 9.81
N LEU A 262 1.67 20.24 10.87
CA LEU A 262 3.12 20.29 10.93
C LEU A 262 3.70 18.87 10.84
N LEU A 263 4.66 18.68 9.94
CA LEU A 263 5.28 17.38 9.64
C LEU A 263 6.80 17.42 9.81
#